data_389353bfa721e2dd7adf11d7ca975e4b
#
_entry.id   389353bfa721e2dd7adf11d7ca975e4b
#
_cell.length_a   1.000
_cell.length_b   1.000
_cell.length_c   1.000
_cell.angle_alpha   90.00
_cell.angle_beta   90.00
_cell.angle_gamma   90.00
#
_symmetry.space_group_name_H-M   'P 1'
#
loop_
_entity.id
_entity.type
_entity.pdbx_description
1 polymer ?
#
loop_
_entity_poly.entity_id
_entity_poly.type
_entity_poly.pdbx_seq_one_letter_code
_entity_poly.pdbx_strand_id
1 'polypeptide(L)'
;MTGRKRIGALAAKVDESARAAGLWEGRAPLLVAVSGGADSVALLELLGEIRTGPEPALTVIHLDHCLRPSSSADARWVERLAGERGYPYFGGRRDCRALAAAAGLSLEDACRRARHEFFRRAARKFSGAPVALAHHADDQAETVLMRFLLGASPSGLAGMLPLRRFPGFTLLRPLLDVTRRDLIGYLRRRGLSWREDESNRDPAFFRNRLRHELLPLLEREYAPGLSLRLVHLARLEADRDAWIGAESRRLGERLAFRRGPVIGLRLAGLAPLPPAVRRFFLRDAAAAAGAGRMDRRAWERLSRLAEGRTRAAAQLPGGVAARVGKGVLWLMPPLPPGAGPVLPLEVPGRVVV
;
A
#
# COMPACT_ATOMS: atom_id res chain seq x y z
N MET A 1 -1.76 -20.04 -36.29
CA MET A 1 -0.62 -20.12 -35.36
C MET A 1 0.00 -18.72 -35.27
N THR A 2 -0.44 -17.92 -34.30
CA THR A 2 0.02 -16.54 -34.11
C THR A 2 1.39 -16.58 -33.40
N GLY A 3 2.43 -16.12 -34.11
CA GLY A 3 3.80 -16.07 -33.63
C GLY A 3 3.90 -15.26 -32.32
N ARG A 4 4.19 -15.93 -31.21
CA ARG A 4 4.55 -15.31 -29.94
C ARG A 4 5.77 -14.43 -30.17
N LYS A 5 5.59 -13.10 -30.19
CA LYS A 5 6.70 -12.13 -30.20
C LYS A 5 7.65 -12.51 -29.04
N ARG A 6 8.94 -12.66 -29.31
CA ARG A 6 9.94 -12.91 -28.27
C ARG A 6 9.94 -11.72 -27.31
N ILE A 7 9.39 -11.91 -26.12
CA ILE A 7 9.38 -10.92 -25.05
C ILE A 7 10.82 -10.72 -24.56
N GLY A 8 11.28 -9.47 -24.44
CA GLY A 8 12.61 -9.17 -23.92
C GLY A 8 12.79 -9.66 -22.46
N ALA A 9 14.02 -9.91 -22.03
CA ALA A 9 14.31 -10.45 -20.70
C ALA A 9 13.71 -9.58 -19.57
N LEU A 10 13.75 -8.26 -19.71
CA LEU A 10 13.16 -7.35 -18.72
C LEU A 10 11.63 -7.45 -18.69
N ALA A 11 10.99 -7.51 -19.86
CA ALA A 11 9.55 -7.67 -19.96
C ALA A 11 9.11 -9.04 -19.41
N ALA A 12 9.87 -10.10 -19.60
CA ALA A 12 9.60 -11.42 -19.01
C ALA A 12 9.64 -11.37 -17.46
N LYS A 13 10.63 -10.68 -16.89
CA LYS A 13 10.72 -10.48 -15.43
C LYS A 13 9.52 -9.71 -14.88
N VAL A 14 9.09 -8.67 -15.60
CA VAL A 14 7.90 -7.87 -15.23
C VAL A 14 6.62 -8.69 -15.37
N ASP A 15 6.50 -9.53 -16.41
CA ASP A 15 5.35 -10.42 -16.58
C ASP A 15 5.25 -11.45 -15.44
N GLU A 16 6.38 -12.04 -15.03
CA GLU A 16 6.41 -12.94 -13.87
C GLU A 16 5.91 -12.26 -12.60
N SER A 17 6.45 -11.06 -12.28
CA SER A 17 6.01 -10.25 -11.13
C SER A 17 4.53 -9.87 -11.22
N ALA A 18 4.06 -9.52 -12.41
CA ALA A 18 2.68 -9.17 -12.68
C ALA A 18 1.73 -10.35 -12.47
N ARG A 19 2.11 -11.55 -12.95
CA ARG A 19 1.35 -12.80 -12.75
C ARG A 19 1.29 -13.18 -11.29
N ALA A 20 2.42 -13.14 -10.59
CA ALA A 20 2.49 -13.44 -9.16
C ALA A 20 1.61 -12.50 -8.32
N ALA A 21 1.42 -11.25 -8.77
CA ALA A 21 0.52 -10.28 -8.17
C ALA A 21 -0.95 -10.43 -8.62
N GLY A 22 -1.30 -11.41 -9.45
CA GLY A 22 -2.66 -11.60 -9.98
C GLY A 22 -3.12 -10.52 -10.97
N LEU A 23 -2.17 -9.85 -11.64
CA LEU A 23 -2.46 -8.70 -12.52
C LEU A 23 -3.34 -9.09 -13.71
N TRP A 24 -3.21 -10.33 -14.18
CA TRP A 24 -3.88 -10.82 -15.36
C TRP A 24 -5.17 -11.60 -15.06
N GLU A 25 -5.55 -11.68 -13.80
CA GLU A 25 -6.78 -12.34 -13.35
C GLU A 25 -7.96 -11.38 -13.52
N GLY A 26 -8.65 -11.42 -14.63
CA GLY A 26 -9.88 -10.65 -14.85
C GLY A 26 -10.00 -10.03 -16.24
N ARG A 27 -11.24 -9.62 -16.59
CA ARG A 27 -11.57 -8.95 -17.85
C ARG A 27 -11.51 -7.42 -17.77
N ALA A 28 -11.39 -6.86 -16.56
CA ALA A 28 -11.32 -5.41 -16.39
C ALA A 28 -10.02 -4.86 -17.00
N PRO A 29 -10.02 -3.64 -17.57
CA PRO A 29 -8.81 -3.02 -18.08
C PRO A 29 -7.80 -2.82 -16.94
N LEU A 30 -6.51 -2.73 -17.29
CA LEU A 30 -5.47 -2.32 -16.35
C LEU A 30 -5.24 -0.82 -16.48
N LEU A 31 -5.42 -0.09 -15.39
CA LEU A 31 -5.13 1.34 -15.33
C LEU A 31 -3.64 1.54 -15.05
N VAL A 32 -2.93 2.20 -15.96
CA VAL A 32 -1.50 2.49 -15.81
C VAL A 32 -1.33 3.95 -15.42
N ALA A 33 -0.84 4.21 -14.22
CA ALA A 33 -0.59 5.57 -13.76
C ALA A 33 0.72 6.10 -14.36
N VAL A 34 0.59 7.05 -15.26
CA VAL A 34 1.72 7.65 -15.98
C VAL A 34 1.90 9.10 -15.54
N SER A 35 3.06 9.42 -14.96
CA SER A 35 3.43 10.79 -14.58
C SER A 35 4.14 11.55 -15.70
N GLY A 36 4.62 10.84 -16.71
CA GLY A 36 5.51 11.35 -17.75
C GLY A 36 6.99 11.07 -17.49
N GLY A 37 7.37 10.76 -16.25
CA GLY A 37 8.75 10.40 -15.89
C GLY A 37 9.16 9.01 -16.41
N ALA A 38 10.49 8.80 -16.48
CA ALA A 38 11.10 7.59 -17.04
C ALA A 38 10.46 6.30 -16.55
N ASP A 39 10.29 6.16 -15.24
CA ASP A 39 9.82 4.93 -14.61
C ASP A 39 8.38 4.59 -15.04
N SER A 40 7.52 5.61 -15.12
CA SER A 40 6.12 5.44 -15.51
C SER A 40 5.94 5.18 -17.01
N VAL A 41 6.79 5.77 -17.84
CA VAL A 41 6.83 5.50 -19.29
C VAL A 41 7.35 4.08 -19.52
N ALA A 42 8.42 3.67 -18.83
CA ALA A 42 8.93 2.30 -18.91
C ALA A 42 7.87 1.26 -18.50
N LEU A 43 7.12 1.53 -17.44
CA LEU A 43 6.01 0.65 -17.01
C LEU A 43 4.97 0.50 -18.13
N LEU A 44 4.53 1.61 -18.72
CA LEU A 44 3.52 1.58 -19.80
C LEU A 44 4.02 0.75 -21.00
N GLU A 45 5.24 1.00 -21.45
CA GLU A 45 5.82 0.31 -22.62
C GLU A 45 6.05 -1.20 -22.33
N LEU A 46 6.56 -1.54 -21.14
CA LEU A 46 6.75 -2.94 -20.74
C LEU A 46 5.42 -3.69 -20.65
N LEU A 47 4.40 -3.09 -20.05
CA LEU A 47 3.08 -3.69 -19.99
C LEU A 47 2.45 -3.84 -21.38
N GLY A 48 2.66 -2.88 -22.27
CA GLY A 48 2.24 -2.97 -23.68
C GLY A 48 2.94 -4.08 -24.45
N GLU A 49 4.25 -4.33 -24.18
CA GLU A 49 5.02 -5.43 -24.78
C GLU A 49 4.56 -6.80 -24.29
N ILE A 50 4.27 -6.93 -23.00
CA ILE A 50 3.83 -8.18 -22.37
C ILE A 50 2.42 -8.56 -22.86
N ARG A 51 1.57 -7.56 -23.07
CA ARG A 51 0.18 -7.78 -23.49
C ARG A 51 0.05 -7.96 -24.98
N THR A 52 -0.04 -9.19 -25.41
CA THR A 52 -0.13 -9.57 -26.83
C THR A 52 -1.57 -9.86 -27.31
N GLY A 53 -2.57 -9.66 -26.44
CA GLY A 53 -3.99 -9.94 -26.74
C GLY A 53 -4.90 -8.73 -26.58
N PRO A 54 -6.14 -8.80 -27.09
CA PRO A 54 -7.08 -7.67 -27.05
C PRO A 54 -7.62 -7.36 -25.64
N GLU A 55 -7.53 -8.27 -24.70
CA GLU A 55 -8.07 -8.12 -23.35
C GLU A 55 -7.12 -8.63 -22.25
N PRO A 56 -7.15 -7.98 -21.08
CA PRO A 56 -7.75 -6.71 -20.73
C PRO A 56 -6.94 -5.53 -21.29
N ALA A 57 -7.60 -4.50 -21.83
CA ALA A 57 -6.96 -3.34 -22.45
C ALA A 57 -6.18 -2.51 -21.41
N LEU A 58 -5.06 -1.89 -21.80
CA LEU A 58 -4.40 -0.87 -20.98
C LEU A 58 -5.16 0.45 -21.11
N THR A 59 -5.29 1.16 -20.00
CA THR A 59 -5.81 2.53 -19.98
C THR A 59 -4.81 3.41 -19.24
N VAL A 60 -4.35 4.47 -19.87
CA VAL A 60 -3.44 5.44 -19.25
C VAL A 60 -4.24 6.35 -18.33
N ILE A 61 -3.80 6.50 -17.08
CA ILE A 61 -4.38 7.46 -16.15
C ILE A 61 -3.31 8.45 -15.69
N HIS A 62 -3.66 9.73 -15.59
CA HIS A 62 -2.77 10.80 -15.15
C HIS A 62 -3.48 11.78 -14.21
N LEU A 63 -2.82 12.16 -13.11
CA LEU A 63 -3.29 13.20 -12.20
C LEU A 63 -2.30 14.38 -12.20
N ASP A 64 -2.75 15.53 -12.67
CA ASP A 64 -2.06 16.80 -12.50
C ASP A 64 -2.30 17.32 -11.07
N HIS A 65 -1.23 17.38 -10.29
CA HIS A 65 -1.26 17.88 -8.89
C HIS A 65 -1.22 19.41 -8.78
N CYS A 66 -1.06 20.13 -9.89
CA CYS A 66 -0.95 21.60 -9.99
C CYS A 66 0.17 22.18 -9.10
N LEU A 67 1.30 21.50 -8.97
CA LEU A 67 2.41 21.95 -8.11
C LEU A 67 3.31 22.99 -8.78
N ARG A 68 3.31 23.04 -10.10
CA ARG A 68 4.15 23.93 -10.91
C ARG A 68 3.40 24.41 -12.17
N PRO A 69 3.76 25.58 -12.74
CA PRO A 69 3.09 26.11 -13.94
C PRO A 69 3.15 25.14 -15.15
N SER A 70 4.25 24.36 -15.26
CA SER A 70 4.47 23.40 -16.36
C SER A 70 3.67 22.10 -16.22
N SER A 71 3.00 21.83 -15.11
CA SER A 71 2.30 20.55 -14.86
C SER A 71 1.20 20.23 -15.89
N SER A 72 0.53 21.28 -16.40
CA SER A 72 -0.45 21.12 -17.48
C SER A 72 0.17 20.71 -18.83
N ALA A 73 1.44 21.09 -19.09
CA ALA A 73 2.17 20.62 -20.27
C ALA A 73 2.56 19.15 -20.15
N ASP A 74 2.86 18.69 -18.93
CA ASP A 74 3.13 17.27 -18.68
C ASP A 74 1.87 16.43 -18.86
N ALA A 75 0.71 16.91 -18.40
CA ALA A 75 -0.57 16.24 -18.63
C ALA A 75 -0.88 16.07 -20.12
N ARG A 76 -0.72 17.16 -20.92
CA ARG A 76 -0.89 17.09 -22.38
C ARG A 76 0.12 16.16 -23.05
N TRP A 77 1.34 16.10 -22.55
CA TRP A 77 2.35 15.19 -23.09
C TRP A 77 1.97 13.72 -22.84
N VAL A 78 1.50 13.39 -21.64
CA VAL A 78 1.02 12.03 -21.31
C VAL A 78 -0.21 11.64 -22.13
N GLU A 79 -1.14 12.58 -22.35
CA GLU A 79 -2.32 12.36 -23.19
C GLU A 79 -1.93 12.05 -24.64
N ARG A 80 -0.98 12.82 -25.22
CA ARG A 80 -0.44 12.52 -26.56
C ARG A 80 0.24 11.16 -26.59
N LEU A 81 1.09 10.84 -25.61
CA LEU A 81 1.75 9.53 -25.52
C LEU A 81 0.72 8.39 -25.54
N ALA A 82 -0.36 8.52 -24.77
CA ALA A 82 -1.44 7.53 -24.77
C ALA A 82 -2.09 7.39 -26.16
N GLY A 83 -2.39 8.51 -26.82
CA GLY A 83 -2.96 8.53 -28.18
C GLY A 83 -2.04 7.89 -29.22
N GLU A 84 -0.73 8.21 -29.20
CA GLU A 84 0.28 7.61 -30.08
C GLU A 84 0.40 6.08 -29.92
N ARG A 85 0.11 5.56 -28.72
CA ARG A 85 0.09 4.11 -28.42
C ARG A 85 -1.27 3.45 -28.60
N GLY A 86 -2.30 4.21 -28.95
CA GLY A 86 -3.66 3.71 -29.10
C GLY A 86 -4.32 3.33 -27.77
N TYR A 87 -3.86 3.88 -26.65
CA TYR A 87 -4.46 3.61 -25.33
C TYR A 87 -5.49 4.66 -24.95
N PRO A 88 -6.65 4.26 -24.39
CA PRO A 88 -7.57 5.21 -23.76
C PRO A 88 -6.86 6.03 -22.68
N TYR A 89 -7.23 7.31 -22.55
CA TYR A 89 -6.69 8.22 -21.54
C TYR A 89 -7.78 8.69 -20.57
N PHE A 90 -7.42 8.75 -19.27
CA PHE A 90 -8.26 9.33 -18.25
C PHE A 90 -7.45 10.27 -17.37
N GLY A 91 -7.63 11.56 -17.58
CA GLY A 91 -6.96 12.62 -16.83
C GLY A 91 -7.75 13.10 -15.61
N GLY A 92 -7.02 13.67 -14.64
CA GLY A 92 -7.56 14.41 -13.53
C GLY A 92 -6.67 15.58 -13.16
N ARG A 93 -7.24 16.57 -12.50
CA ARG A 93 -6.51 17.74 -12.00
C ARG A 93 -6.93 18.05 -10.57
N ARG A 94 -5.95 18.35 -9.71
CA ARG A 94 -6.21 18.74 -8.31
C ARG A 94 -5.13 19.70 -7.82
N ASP A 95 -5.54 20.86 -7.35
CA ASP A 95 -4.63 21.77 -6.66
C ASP A 95 -4.31 21.20 -5.27
N CYS A 96 -3.09 20.63 -5.14
CA CYS A 96 -2.65 20.02 -3.90
C CYS A 96 -2.18 21.03 -2.86
N ARG A 97 -1.77 22.25 -3.27
CA ARG A 97 -1.44 23.33 -2.33
C ARG A 97 -2.70 23.85 -1.63
N ALA A 98 -3.75 24.12 -2.40
CA ALA A 98 -5.05 24.50 -1.85
C ALA A 98 -5.65 23.39 -0.95
N LEU A 99 -5.51 22.12 -1.35
CA LEU A 99 -5.95 20.98 -0.52
C LEU A 99 -5.15 20.88 0.79
N ALA A 100 -3.84 21.08 0.78
CA ALA A 100 -2.99 21.07 1.97
C ALA A 100 -3.42 22.15 2.95
N ALA A 101 -3.59 23.39 2.47
CA ALA A 101 -4.02 24.51 3.27
C ALA A 101 -5.42 24.30 3.90
N ALA A 102 -6.39 23.87 3.09
CA ALA A 102 -7.77 23.66 3.54
C ALA A 102 -7.93 22.51 4.55
N ALA A 103 -7.07 21.49 4.48
CA ALA A 103 -7.16 20.30 5.33
C ALA A 103 -6.12 20.25 6.46
N GLY A 104 -5.25 21.25 6.59
CA GLY A 104 -4.16 21.25 7.58
C GLY A 104 -3.16 20.09 7.40
N LEU A 105 -2.91 19.70 6.14
CA LEU A 105 -2.04 18.57 5.81
C LEU A 105 -0.67 19.06 5.32
N SER A 106 0.35 18.18 5.43
CA SER A 106 1.56 18.38 4.67
C SER A 106 1.26 18.32 3.16
N LEU A 107 2.09 18.95 2.32
CA LEU A 107 1.92 18.91 0.87
C LEU A 107 2.00 17.48 0.34
N GLU A 108 2.86 16.65 0.91
CA GLU A 108 2.99 15.23 0.56
C GLU A 108 1.71 14.45 0.86
N ASP A 109 1.12 14.64 2.06
CA ASP A 109 -0.13 13.99 2.45
C ASP A 109 -1.30 14.45 1.60
N ALA A 110 -1.36 15.74 1.26
CA ALA A 110 -2.39 16.28 0.36
C ALA A 110 -2.30 15.67 -1.04
N CYS A 111 -1.09 15.58 -1.61
CA CYS A 111 -0.86 14.91 -2.90
C CYS A 111 -1.22 13.42 -2.84
N ARG A 112 -0.87 12.75 -1.75
CA ARG A 112 -1.22 11.34 -1.53
C ARG A 112 -2.73 11.14 -1.43
N ARG A 113 -3.44 12.01 -0.70
CA ARG A 113 -4.89 12.01 -0.59
C ARG A 113 -5.55 12.23 -1.94
N ALA A 114 -5.15 13.27 -2.68
CA ALA A 114 -5.63 13.56 -4.02
C ALA A 114 -5.45 12.38 -4.97
N ARG A 115 -4.30 11.72 -4.94
CA ARG A 115 -3.98 10.54 -5.74
C ARG A 115 -4.89 9.36 -5.40
N HIS A 116 -5.14 9.08 -4.13
CA HIS A 116 -6.03 8.00 -3.72
C HIS A 116 -7.49 8.28 -4.11
N GLU A 117 -7.94 9.51 -4.01
CA GLU A 117 -9.28 9.94 -4.47
C GLU A 117 -9.41 9.77 -5.99
N PHE A 118 -8.38 10.16 -6.74
CA PHE A 118 -8.32 9.98 -8.19
C PHE A 118 -8.34 8.51 -8.60
N PHE A 119 -7.52 7.66 -7.97
CA PHE A 119 -7.49 6.22 -8.26
C PHE A 119 -8.82 5.55 -7.96
N ARG A 120 -9.49 5.92 -6.87
CA ARG A 120 -10.84 5.42 -6.55
C ARG A 120 -11.85 5.83 -7.61
N ARG A 121 -11.79 7.08 -8.10
CA ARG A 121 -12.65 7.57 -9.18
C ARG A 121 -12.39 6.82 -10.49
N ALA A 122 -11.11 6.64 -10.85
CA ALA A 122 -10.72 5.90 -12.04
C ALA A 122 -11.17 4.43 -11.96
N ALA A 123 -10.86 3.74 -10.86
CA ALA A 123 -11.28 2.35 -10.65
C ALA A 123 -12.79 2.20 -10.76
N ARG A 124 -13.57 3.11 -10.18
CA ARG A 124 -15.05 3.10 -10.28
C ARG A 124 -15.53 3.26 -11.73
N LYS A 125 -14.91 4.18 -12.49
CA LYS A 125 -15.25 4.41 -13.91
C LYS A 125 -14.96 3.19 -14.77
N PHE A 126 -13.93 2.43 -14.46
CA PHE A 126 -13.48 1.27 -15.22
C PHE A 126 -13.76 -0.06 -14.48
N SER A 127 -14.96 -0.22 -13.93
CA SER A 127 -15.49 -1.48 -13.37
C SER A 127 -14.59 -2.16 -12.33
N GLY A 128 -13.99 -1.39 -11.43
CA GLY A 128 -13.11 -1.92 -10.39
C GLY A 128 -11.68 -2.23 -10.86
N ALA A 129 -11.29 -1.75 -12.02
CA ALA A 129 -9.98 -1.96 -12.63
C ALA A 129 -8.83 -1.64 -11.67
N PRO A 130 -7.80 -2.51 -11.56
CA PRO A 130 -6.62 -2.23 -10.75
C PRO A 130 -5.73 -1.15 -11.37
N VAL A 131 -4.96 -0.46 -10.52
CA VAL A 131 -4.04 0.60 -10.90
C VAL A 131 -2.60 0.13 -10.77
N ALA A 132 -1.84 0.12 -11.86
CA ALA A 132 -0.41 -0.17 -11.86
C ALA A 132 0.41 1.12 -11.64
N LEU A 133 1.39 1.04 -10.73
CA LEU A 133 2.33 2.10 -10.40
C LEU A 133 3.76 1.68 -10.70
N ALA A 134 4.57 2.63 -11.15
CA ALA A 134 5.96 2.41 -11.54
C ALA A 134 6.97 2.46 -10.37
N HIS A 135 6.57 2.10 -9.16
CA HIS A 135 7.53 1.94 -8.07
C HIS A 135 8.49 0.79 -8.38
N HIS A 136 9.78 1.03 -8.22
CA HIS A 136 10.84 0.12 -8.60
C HIS A 136 11.75 -0.28 -7.41
N ALA A 137 12.78 -1.08 -7.65
CA ALA A 137 13.65 -1.63 -6.61
C ALA A 137 14.33 -0.53 -5.76
N ASP A 138 14.78 0.56 -6.39
CA ASP A 138 15.41 1.66 -5.66
C ASP A 138 14.40 2.37 -4.73
N ASP A 139 13.15 2.57 -5.17
CA ASP A 139 12.08 3.10 -4.30
C ASP A 139 11.80 2.17 -3.11
N GLN A 140 11.89 0.86 -3.35
CA GLN A 140 11.74 -0.13 -2.29
C GLN A 140 12.87 -0.02 -1.27
N ALA A 141 14.12 0.04 -1.72
CA ALA A 141 15.29 0.22 -0.85
C ALA A 141 15.19 1.48 -0.01
N GLU A 142 14.83 2.62 -0.62
CA GLU A 142 14.57 3.89 0.08
C GLU A 142 13.49 3.73 1.15
N THR A 143 12.39 3.06 0.79
CA THR A 143 11.25 2.87 1.71
C THR A 143 11.63 2.00 2.91
N VAL A 144 12.40 0.94 2.69
CA VAL A 144 12.87 0.05 3.76
C VAL A 144 13.84 0.77 4.68
N LEU A 145 14.84 1.46 4.11
CA LEU A 145 15.82 2.23 4.88
C LEU A 145 15.14 3.34 5.68
N MET A 146 14.24 4.11 5.06
CA MET A 146 13.48 5.14 5.75
C MET A 146 12.69 4.58 6.93
N ARG A 147 12.01 3.46 6.73
CA ARG A 147 11.20 2.82 7.77
C ARG A 147 12.07 2.26 8.91
N PHE A 148 13.23 1.70 8.56
CA PHE A 148 14.22 1.22 9.53
C PHE A 148 14.70 2.37 10.42
N LEU A 149 15.13 3.48 9.85
CA LEU A 149 15.58 4.68 10.57
C LEU A 149 14.49 5.29 11.45
N LEU A 150 13.23 5.18 11.05
CA LEU A 150 12.07 5.65 11.82
C LEU A 150 11.56 4.62 12.85
N GLY A 151 12.28 3.54 13.10
CA GLY A 151 11.93 2.54 14.11
C GLY A 151 10.73 1.69 13.73
N ALA A 152 10.57 1.36 12.47
CA ALA A 152 9.47 0.48 12.03
C ALA A 152 9.60 -0.92 12.63
N SER A 153 8.44 -1.55 12.88
CA SER A 153 8.40 -2.96 13.24
C SER A 153 8.86 -3.84 12.06
N PRO A 154 9.20 -5.12 12.31
CA PRO A 154 9.53 -6.06 11.23
C PRO A 154 8.52 -6.05 10.07
N SER A 155 7.21 -6.08 10.35
CA SER A 155 6.17 -5.93 9.31
C SER A 155 6.27 -4.62 8.52
N GLY A 156 6.80 -3.55 9.13
CA GLY A 156 7.08 -2.31 8.44
C GLY A 156 8.21 -2.45 7.43
N LEU A 157 9.19 -3.33 7.68
CA LEU A 157 10.32 -3.58 6.79
C LEU A 157 9.96 -4.38 5.54
N ALA A 158 8.77 -4.97 5.47
CA ALA A 158 8.22 -5.52 4.22
C ALA A 158 8.08 -4.45 3.11
N GLY A 159 8.28 -3.18 3.43
CA GLY A 159 8.31 -2.10 2.45
C GLY A 159 6.98 -1.94 1.71
N MET A 160 7.07 -1.76 0.40
CA MET A 160 5.91 -1.72 -0.49
C MET A 160 5.59 -3.14 -0.96
N LEU A 161 4.31 -3.53 -0.86
CA LEU A 161 3.86 -4.83 -1.38
C LEU A 161 3.57 -4.74 -2.88
N PRO A 162 3.81 -5.82 -3.65
CA PRO A 162 3.47 -5.91 -5.07
C PRO A 162 2.00 -5.61 -5.35
N LEU A 163 1.11 -6.11 -4.48
CA LEU A 163 -0.32 -5.84 -4.51
C LEU A 163 -0.76 -5.22 -3.19
N ARG A 164 -1.57 -4.17 -3.25
CA ARG A 164 -2.22 -3.59 -2.08
C ARG A 164 -3.66 -3.20 -2.37
N ARG A 165 -4.58 -3.73 -1.59
CA ARG A 165 -6.00 -3.40 -1.66
C ARG A 165 -6.32 -2.22 -0.75
N PHE A 166 -7.09 -1.27 -1.29
CA PHE A 166 -7.65 -0.13 -0.57
C PHE A 166 -9.18 -0.14 -0.72
N PRO A 167 -9.92 0.54 0.16
CA PRO A 167 -11.34 0.74 -0.05
C PRO A 167 -11.62 1.40 -1.42
N GLY A 168 -12.21 0.64 -2.34
CA GLY A 168 -12.64 1.10 -3.66
C GLY A 168 -11.57 1.10 -4.77
N PHE A 169 -10.35 0.61 -4.53
CA PHE A 169 -9.35 0.40 -5.58
C PHE A 169 -8.21 -0.52 -5.15
N THR A 170 -7.52 -1.12 -6.12
CA THR A 170 -6.36 -1.99 -5.90
C THR A 170 -5.14 -1.38 -6.57
N LEU A 171 -4.00 -1.36 -5.88
CA LEU A 171 -2.71 -0.95 -6.42
C LEU A 171 -1.83 -2.16 -6.72
N LEU A 172 -1.14 -2.09 -7.84
CA LEU A 172 -0.16 -3.07 -8.30
C LEU A 172 1.17 -2.38 -8.56
N ARG A 173 2.29 -3.06 -8.29
CA ARG A 173 3.66 -2.55 -8.48
C ARG A 173 4.51 -3.61 -9.15
N PRO A 174 4.40 -3.74 -10.47
CA PRO A 174 5.09 -4.82 -11.20
C PRO A 174 6.61 -4.65 -11.28
N LEU A 175 7.13 -3.45 -10.94
CA LEU A 175 8.55 -3.12 -11.10
C LEU A 175 9.37 -3.18 -9.80
N LEU A 176 8.80 -3.69 -8.68
CA LEU A 176 9.51 -3.68 -7.39
C LEU A 176 10.84 -4.45 -7.37
N ASP A 177 11.02 -5.40 -8.29
CA ASP A 177 12.25 -6.16 -8.45
C ASP A 177 13.14 -5.65 -9.60
N VAL A 178 12.76 -4.54 -10.26
CA VAL A 178 13.48 -3.95 -11.40
C VAL A 178 14.19 -2.68 -10.94
N THR A 179 15.48 -2.52 -11.27
CA THR A 179 16.21 -1.31 -10.90
C THR A 179 15.88 -0.15 -11.84
N ARG A 180 16.01 1.09 -11.36
CA ARG A 180 15.87 2.29 -12.19
C ARG A 180 16.86 2.30 -13.36
N ARG A 181 18.06 1.78 -13.13
CA ARG A 181 19.08 1.62 -14.17
C ARG A 181 18.58 0.74 -15.33
N ASP A 182 17.90 -0.38 -15.02
CA ASP A 182 17.36 -1.28 -16.03
C ASP A 182 16.23 -0.63 -16.83
N LEU A 183 15.36 0.17 -16.14
CA LEU A 183 14.27 0.92 -16.79
C LEU A 183 14.80 1.98 -17.74
N ILE A 184 15.75 2.78 -17.32
CA ILE A 184 16.40 3.79 -18.19
C ILE A 184 17.13 3.11 -19.35
N GLY A 185 17.85 2.03 -19.10
CA GLY A 185 18.50 1.23 -20.14
C GLY A 185 17.51 0.68 -21.16
N TYR A 186 16.35 0.23 -20.72
CA TYR A 186 15.26 -0.23 -21.59
C TYR A 186 14.75 0.90 -22.49
N LEU A 187 14.41 2.06 -21.91
CA LEU A 187 13.91 3.21 -22.67
C LEU A 187 14.92 3.70 -23.71
N ARG A 188 16.21 3.83 -23.32
CA ARG A 188 17.28 4.25 -24.24
C ARG A 188 17.46 3.30 -25.42
N ARG A 189 17.47 1.98 -25.17
CA ARG A 189 17.58 0.97 -26.27
C ARG A 189 16.40 1.02 -27.24
N ARG A 190 15.24 1.51 -26.79
CA ARG A 190 14.02 1.63 -27.59
C ARG A 190 13.89 3.01 -28.26
N GLY A 191 14.80 3.96 -27.99
CA GLY A 191 14.70 5.33 -28.47
C GLY A 191 13.49 6.09 -27.93
N LEU A 192 13.02 5.73 -26.72
CA LEU A 192 11.82 6.33 -26.12
C LEU A 192 12.18 7.56 -25.31
N SER A 193 11.37 8.61 -25.42
CA SER A 193 11.52 9.85 -24.67
C SER A 193 10.65 9.86 -23.41
N TRP A 194 11.04 10.66 -22.43
CA TRP A 194 10.30 10.92 -21.20
C TRP A 194 10.52 12.36 -20.72
N ARG A 195 9.75 12.77 -19.72
CA ARG A 195 9.88 14.09 -19.08
C ARG A 195 10.74 13.97 -17.82
N GLU A 196 11.61 14.92 -17.58
CA GLU A 196 12.34 15.03 -16.31
C GLU A 196 11.60 15.98 -15.35
N ASP A 197 11.47 15.57 -14.10
CA ASP A 197 10.87 16.38 -13.04
C ASP A 197 11.96 16.91 -12.12
N GLU A 198 12.23 18.21 -12.21
CA GLU A 198 13.25 18.88 -11.41
C GLU A 198 12.96 18.86 -9.89
N SER A 199 11.70 18.74 -9.48
CA SER A 199 11.31 18.70 -8.07
C SER A 199 11.82 17.45 -7.32
N ASN A 200 12.25 16.42 -8.04
CA ASN A 200 12.86 15.21 -7.46
C ASN A 200 14.25 15.46 -6.80
N ARG A 201 14.78 16.66 -6.90
CA ARG A 201 16.11 17.01 -6.34
C ARG A 201 16.05 17.85 -5.06
N ASP A 202 14.86 18.27 -4.62
CA ASP A 202 14.72 19.13 -3.45
C ASP A 202 15.13 18.40 -2.15
N PRO A 203 16.24 18.82 -1.47
CA PRO A 203 16.74 18.18 -0.25
C PRO A 203 15.87 18.43 0.98
N ALA A 204 14.90 19.32 0.91
CA ALA A 204 13.96 19.56 1.99
C ALA A 204 13.17 18.30 2.35
N PHE A 205 12.95 17.40 1.39
CA PHE A 205 12.27 16.15 1.60
C PHE A 205 13.22 15.07 2.12
N PHE A 206 12.86 14.44 3.24
CA PHE A 206 13.68 13.40 3.88
C PHE A 206 13.98 12.23 2.90
N ARG A 207 13.02 11.85 2.06
CA ARG A 207 13.22 10.82 1.06
C ARG A 207 14.27 11.21 0.01
N ASN A 208 14.31 12.46 -0.42
CA ASN A 208 15.31 12.94 -1.38
C ASN A 208 16.71 12.92 -0.78
N ARG A 209 16.87 13.29 0.51
CA ARG A 209 18.15 13.14 1.20
C ARG A 209 18.61 11.70 1.30
N LEU A 210 17.69 10.77 1.61
CA LEU A 210 18.02 9.34 1.60
C LEU A 210 18.51 8.88 0.22
N ARG A 211 17.82 9.30 -0.85
CA ARG A 211 18.12 8.92 -2.24
C ARG A 211 19.45 9.49 -2.73
N HIS A 212 19.73 10.74 -2.44
CA HIS A 212 20.83 11.46 -3.06
C HIS A 212 22.09 11.54 -2.19
N GLU A 213 21.95 11.35 -0.88
CA GLU A 213 23.06 11.50 0.07
C GLU A 213 23.35 10.18 0.81
N LEU A 214 22.41 9.70 1.63
CA LEU A 214 22.70 8.63 2.57
C LEU A 214 22.86 7.26 1.87
N LEU A 215 21.93 6.88 1.00
CA LEU A 215 21.99 5.57 0.34
C LEU A 215 23.21 5.45 -0.57
N PRO A 216 23.58 6.46 -1.40
CA PRO A 216 24.83 6.43 -2.15
C PRO A 216 26.09 6.38 -1.28
N LEU A 217 26.10 7.09 -0.14
CA LEU A 217 27.20 7.04 0.83
C LEU A 217 27.37 5.62 1.39
N LEU A 218 26.28 5.02 1.85
CA LEU A 218 26.28 3.66 2.40
C LEU A 218 26.70 2.62 1.34
N GLU A 219 26.22 2.78 0.11
CA GLU A 219 26.61 1.90 -1.01
C GLU A 219 28.11 1.98 -1.32
N ARG A 220 28.69 3.17 -1.34
CA ARG A 220 30.08 3.39 -1.71
C ARG A 220 31.05 3.03 -0.58
N GLU A 221 30.77 3.47 0.65
CA GLU A 221 31.75 3.42 1.75
C GLU A 221 31.58 2.18 2.65
N TYR A 222 30.36 1.65 2.80
CA TYR A 222 30.08 0.68 3.86
C TYR A 222 29.58 -0.66 3.34
N ALA A 223 28.74 -0.65 2.31
CA ALA A 223 28.01 -1.85 1.95
C ALA A 223 27.62 -1.88 0.45
N PRO A 224 28.57 -2.11 -0.47
CA PRO A 224 28.25 -2.26 -1.90
C PRO A 224 27.12 -3.27 -2.13
N GLY A 225 26.09 -2.91 -2.89
CA GLY A 225 24.89 -3.73 -3.11
C GLY A 225 23.85 -3.67 -1.98
N LEU A 226 23.93 -2.66 -1.09
CA LEU A 226 22.97 -2.47 0.01
C LEU A 226 21.53 -2.35 -0.49
N SER A 227 21.29 -1.60 -1.57
CA SER A 227 19.95 -1.42 -2.13
C SER A 227 19.29 -2.75 -2.48
N LEU A 228 20.00 -3.66 -3.13
CA LEU A 228 19.48 -4.97 -3.46
C LEU A 228 19.25 -5.85 -2.21
N ARG A 229 20.12 -5.72 -1.20
CA ARG A 229 19.92 -6.42 0.08
C ARG A 229 18.68 -5.89 0.83
N LEU A 230 18.42 -4.60 0.79
CA LEU A 230 17.19 -4.03 1.36
C LEU A 230 15.93 -4.50 0.62
N VAL A 231 15.97 -4.61 -0.69
CA VAL A 231 14.87 -5.19 -1.49
C VAL A 231 14.66 -6.66 -1.11
N HIS A 232 15.74 -7.44 -1.00
CA HIS A 232 15.65 -8.83 -0.58
C HIS A 232 15.06 -8.97 0.85
N LEU A 233 15.53 -8.14 1.80
CA LEU A 233 14.97 -8.09 3.15
C LEU A 233 13.47 -7.79 3.12
N ALA A 234 13.04 -6.81 2.32
CA ALA A 234 11.62 -6.48 2.19
C ALA A 234 10.79 -7.68 1.72
N ARG A 235 11.32 -8.46 0.78
CA ARG A 235 10.65 -9.67 0.27
C ARG A 235 10.52 -10.73 1.36
N LEU A 236 11.61 -11.04 2.05
CA LEU A 236 11.58 -12.01 3.17
C LEU A 236 10.58 -11.59 4.26
N GLU A 237 10.55 -10.30 4.60
CA GLU A 237 9.61 -9.78 5.59
C GLU A 237 8.15 -9.83 5.08
N ALA A 238 7.91 -9.60 3.78
CA ALA A 238 6.60 -9.73 3.17
C ALA A 238 6.11 -11.19 3.17
N ASP A 239 6.98 -12.14 2.83
CA ASP A 239 6.68 -13.58 2.86
C ASP A 239 6.37 -14.06 4.27
N ARG A 240 7.18 -13.62 5.24
CA ARG A 240 6.93 -13.88 6.67
C ARG A 240 5.58 -13.34 7.12
N ASP A 241 5.28 -12.08 6.77
CA ASP A 241 4.01 -11.43 7.13
C ASP A 241 2.81 -12.13 6.47
N ALA A 242 2.95 -12.58 5.23
CA ALA A 242 1.92 -13.33 4.52
C ALA A 242 1.63 -14.67 5.22
N TRP A 243 2.68 -15.41 5.61
CA TRP A 243 2.55 -16.68 6.35
C TRP A 243 1.89 -16.48 7.71
N ILE A 244 2.39 -15.54 8.54
CA ILE A 244 1.80 -15.26 9.85
C ILE A 244 0.35 -14.77 9.69
N GLY A 245 0.07 -13.95 8.68
CA GLY A 245 -1.28 -13.47 8.39
C GLY A 245 -2.24 -14.59 7.98
N ALA A 246 -1.78 -15.59 7.22
CA ALA A 246 -2.57 -16.77 6.88
C ALA A 246 -2.91 -17.59 8.13
N GLU A 247 -1.93 -17.82 9.01
CA GLU A 247 -2.14 -18.51 10.28
C GLU A 247 -3.07 -17.71 11.21
N SER A 248 -2.89 -16.39 11.27
CA SER A 248 -3.79 -15.50 12.03
C SER A 248 -5.24 -15.60 11.56
N ARG A 249 -5.50 -15.67 10.26
CA ARG A 249 -6.87 -15.86 9.73
C ARG A 249 -7.45 -17.21 10.11
N ARG A 250 -6.68 -18.28 9.96
CA ARG A 250 -7.09 -19.64 10.36
C ARG A 250 -7.47 -19.71 11.84
N LEU A 251 -6.72 -19.05 12.69
CA LEU A 251 -7.02 -18.93 14.12
C LEU A 251 -8.23 -18.04 14.38
N GLY A 252 -8.43 -16.99 13.56
CA GLY A 252 -9.57 -16.08 13.66
C GLY A 252 -10.91 -16.79 13.56
N GLU A 253 -11.03 -17.79 12.69
CA GLU A 253 -12.24 -18.59 12.51
C GLU A 253 -12.62 -19.36 13.80
N ARG A 254 -11.63 -19.69 14.62
CA ARG A 254 -11.81 -20.48 15.85
C ARG A 254 -11.90 -19.62 17.12
N LEU A 255 -11.18 -18.52 17.15
CA LEU A 255 -10.97 -17.71 18.37
C LEU A 255 -11.75 -16.41 18.38
N ALA A 256 -12.11 -15.88 17.22
CA ALA A 256 -12.85 -14.63 17.09
C ALA A 256 -14.32 -14.90 16.76
N PHE A 257 -15.19 -14.02 17.24
CA PHE A 257 -16.60 -13.98 16.87
C PHE A 257 -17.08 -12.52 16.88
N ARG A 258 -18.20 -12.26 16.20
CA ARG A 258 -18.78 -10.91 16.14
C ARG A 258 -20.14 -10.87 16.85
N ARG A 259 -20.40 -9.74 17.51
CA ARG A 259 -21.75 -9.35 17.97
C ARG A 259 -22.01 -7.94 17.45
N GLY A 260 -22.70 -7.85 16.32
CA GLY A 260 -22.80 -6.57 15.58
C GLY A 260 -21.41 -6.02 15.19
N PRO A 261 -21.11 -4.77 15.52
CA PRO A 261 -19.80 -4.17 15.22
C PRO A 261 -18.67 -4.62 16.18
N VAL A 262 -19.01 -5.25 17.30
CA VAL A 262 -18.07 -5.65 18.35
C VAL A 262 -17.40 -6.98 18.00
N ILE A 263 -16.08 -7.07 18.24
CA ILE A 263 -15.29 -8.29 18.05
C ILE A 263 -14.95 -8.88 19.41
N GLY A 264 -15.32 -10.15 19.63
CA GLY A 264 -14.94 -10.93 20.80
C GLY A 264 -13.82 -11.91 20.47
N LEU A 265 -12.78 -11.96 21.32
CA LEU A 265 -11.65 -12.88 21.19
C LEU A 265 -11.58 -13.79 22.44
N ARG A 266 -11.63 -15.11 22.25
CA ARG A 266 -11.56 -16.08 23.35
C ARG A 266 -10.15 -16.13 23.94
N LEU A 267 -9.98 -15.68 25.19
CA LEU A 267 -8.66 -15.57 25.85
C LEU A 267 -7.97 -16.93 26.03
N ALA A 268 -8.73 -17.98 26.35
CA ALA A 268 -8.18 -19.32 26.54
C ALA A 268 -7.43 -19.84 25.31
N GLY A 269 -7.86 -19.43 24.11
CA GLY A 269 -7.19 -19.78 22.86
C GLY A 269 -6.04 -18.84 22.48
N LEU A 270 -5.96 -17.64 23.06
CA LEU A 270 -4.89 -16.68 22.79
C LEU A 270 -3.62 -16.95 23.58
N ALA A 271 -3.76 -17.41 24.84
CA ALA A 271 -2.64 -17.62 25.74
C ALA A 271 -1.57 -18.62 25.20
N PRO A 272 -1.96 -19.78 24.61
CA PRO A 272 -0.99 -20.76 24.11
C PRO A 272 -0.37 -20.38 22.77
N LEU A 273 -0.82 -19.30 22.10
CA LEU A 273 -0.27 -18.90 20.80
C LEU A 273 1.16 -18.39 20.92
N PRO A 274 2.04 -18.72 19.94
CA PRO A 274 3.33 -18.08 19.84
C PRO A 274 3.21 -16.55 19.83
N PRO A 275 4.10 -15.81 20.52
CA PRO A 275 3.96 -14.35 20.67
C PRO A 275 3.83 -13.59 19.34
N ALA A 276 4.53 -14.02 18.30
CA ALA A 276 4.45 -13.41 16.96
C ALA A 276 3.05 -13.57 16.35
N VAL A 277 2.49 -14.78 16.38
CA VAL A 277 1.15 -15.09 15.85
C VAL A 277 0.09 -14.33 16.65
N ARG A 278 0.18 -14.38 17.98
CA ARG A 278 -0.75 -13.65 18.88
C ARG A 278 -0.75 -12.15 18.59
N ARG A 279 0.45 -11.55 18.38
CA ARG A 279 0.58 -10.12 18.04
C ARG A 279 -0.10 -9.79 16.72
N PHE A 280 0.12 -10.59 15.69
CA PHE A 280 -0.53 -10.42 14.39
C PHE A 280 -2.05 -10.53 14.49
N PHE A 281 -2.53 -11.56 15.17
CA PHE A 281 -3.95 -11.79 15.39
C PHE A 281 -4.63 -10.62 16.12
N LEU A 282 -4.02 -10.10 17.17
CA LEU A 282 -4.51 -8.93 17.91
C LEU A 282 -4.50 -7.67 17.04
N ARG A 283 -3.47 -7.48 16.20
CA ARG A 283 -3.39 -6.36 15.26
C ARG A 283 -4.54 -6.39 14.27
N ASP A 284 -4.75 -7.53 13.64
CA ASP A 284 -5.77 -7.69 12.61
C ASP A 284 -7.19 -7.54 13.22
N ALA A 285 -7.40 -8.08 14.40
CA ALA A 285 -8.66 -7.92 15.13
C ALA A 285 -8.92 -6.45 15.54
N ALA A 286 -7.89 -5.75 16.04
CA ALA A 286 -7.99 -4.34 16.41
C ALA A 286 -8.27 -3.47 15.17
N ALA A 287 -7.57 -3.73 14.06
CA ALA A 287 -7.81 -3.04 12.77
C ALA A 287 -9.24 -3.31 12.25
N ALA A 288 -9.73 -4.53 12.36
CA ALA A 288 -11.09 -4.90 11.97
C ALA A 288 -12.18 -4.27 12.86
N ALA A 289 -11.83 -3.86 14.09
CA ALA A 289 -12.66 -3.07 14.98
C ALA A 289 -12.53 -1.55 14.72
N GLY A 290 -11.69 -1.12 13.75
CA GLY A 290 -11.51 0.28 13.42
C GLY A 290 -10.34 0.97 14.12
N ALA A 291 -9.46 0.22 14.81
CA ALA A 291 -8.28 0.81 15.42
C ALA A 291 -7.33 1.35 14.35
N GLY A 292 -6.86 2.58 14.56
CA GLY A 292 -5.81 3.20 13.76
C GLY A 292 -4.42 2.58 14.03
N ARG A 293 -3.37 3.26 13.54
CA ARG A 293 -1.99 2.83 13.80
C ARG A 293 -1.70 2.83 15.30
N MET A 294 -1.37 1.66 15.84
CA MET A 294 -1.05 1.49 17.26
C MET A 294 0.41 1.87 17.55
N ASP A 295 0.61 2.71 18.55
CA ASP A 295 1.90 2.99 19.14
C ASP A 295 2.33 1.88 20.12
N ARG A 296 3.56 1.98 20.63
CA ARG A 296 4.10 1.00 21.60
C ARG A 296 3.22 0.86 22.84
N ARG A 297 2.70 1.98 23.37
CA ARG A 297 1.89 1.98 24.61
C ARG A 297 0.52 1.32 24.40
N ALA A 298 -0.12 1.57 23.28
CA ALA A 298 -1.37 0.90 22.91
C ALA A 298 -1.18 -0.62 22.75
N TRP A 299 -0.06 -1.03 22.13
CA TRP A 299 0.32 -2.44 22.01
C TRP A 299 0.55 -3.11 23.35
N GLU A 300 1.28 -2.49 24.26
CA GLU A 300 1.55 -3.03 25.60
C GLU A 300 0.25 -3.20 26.39
N ARG A 301 -0.68 -2.23 26.31
CA ARG A 301 -1.99 -2.33 26.97
C ARG A 301 -2.83 -3.48 26.40
N LEU A 302 -2.92 -3.58 25.07
CA LEU A 302 -3.69 -4.65 24.43
C LEU A 302 -3.10 -6.03 24.71
N SER A 303 -1.78 -6.17 24.71
CA SER A 303 -1.09 -7.41 25.02
C SER A 303 -1.35 -7.87 26.47
N ARG A 304 -1.28 -6.96 27.44
CA ARG A 304 -1.57 -7.27 28.86
C ARG A 304 -3.01 -7.75 29.05
N LEU A 305 -3.97 -7.16 28.34
CA LEU A 305 -5.37 -7.60 28.32
C LEU A 305 -5.49 -9.02 27.75
N ALA A 306 -4.84 -9.27 26.60
CA ALA A 306 -4.88 -10.57 25.93
C ALA A 306 -4.20 -11.69 26.73
N GLU A 307 -3.22 -11.33 27.57
CA GLU A 307 -2.53 -12.26 28.50
C GLU A 307 -3.27 -12.46 29.83
N GLY A 308 -4.38 -11.76 30.03
CA GLY A 308 -5.14 -11.82 31.29
C GLY A 308 -4.44 -11.15 32.47
N ARG A 309 -3.35 -10.38 32.21
CA ARG A 309 -2.56 -9.70 33.25
C ARG A 309 -3.22 -8.47 33.85
N THR A 310 -4.28 -8.01 33.26
CA THR A 310 -5.09 -6.88 33.73
C THR A 310 -6.52 -7.03 33.29
N ARG A 311 -7.44 -6.48 34.11
CA ARG A 311 -8.86 -6.32 33.74
C ARG A 311 -9.24 -4.88 33.44
N ALA A 312 -8.28 -3.96 33.52
CA ALA A 312 -8.51 -2.55 33.18
C ALA A 312 -8.88 -2.41 31.70
N ALA A 313 -9.84 -1.56 31.40
CA ALA A 313 -10.14 -1.21 30.00
C ALA A 313 -8.97 -0.44 29.38
N ALA A 314 -8.76 -0.60 28.08
CA ALA A 314 -7.76 0.14 27.32
C ALA A 314 -8.43 0.88 26.16
N GLN A 315 -8.05 2.14 25.96
CA GLN A 315 -8.38 2.87 24.74
C GLN A 315 -7.26 2.66 23.71
N LEU A 316 -7.67 2.29 22.49
CA LEU A 316 -6.81 2.13 21.33
C LEU A 316 -7.01 3.31 20.38
N PRO A 317 -6.03 3.60 19.50
CA PRO A 317 -6.19 4.62 18.45
C PRO A 317 -7.47 4.39 17.62
N GLY A 318 -8.08 5.47 17.12
CA GLY A 318 -9.34 5.38 16.39
C GLY A 318 -10.58 5.25 17.29
N GLY A 319 -10.42 5.45 18.62
CA GLY A 319 -11.53 5.40 19.57
C GLY A 319 -12.04 4.01 19.92
N VAL A 320 -11.29 2.96 19.52
CA VAL A 320 -11.64 1.57 19.84
C VAL A 320 -11.37 1.30 21.32
N ALA A 321 -12.36 0.81 22.05
CA ALA A 321 -12.21 0.36 23.42
C ALA A 321 -11.93 -1.15 23.48
N ALA A 322 -10.95 -1.55 24.30
CA ALA A 322 -10.63 -2.95 24.58
C ALA A 322 -10.93 -3.27 26.06
N ARG A 323 -11.68 -4.34 26.33
CA ARG A 323 -12.05 -4.76 27.67
C ARG A 323 -12.12 -6.28 27.80
N VAL A 324 -11.70 -6.81 28.94
CA VAL A 324 -11.82 -8.23 29.27
C VAL A 324 -13.04 -8.47 30.15
N GLY A 325 -13.85 -9.47 29.76
CA GLY A 325 -14.99 -9.94 30.56
C GLY A 325 -15.34 -11.39 30.22
N LYS A 326 -15.59 -12.21 31.21
CA LYS A 326 -15.99 -13.63 31.06
C LYS A 326 -15.11 -14.46 30.13
N GLY A 327 -13.78 -14.30 30.23
CA GLY A 327 -12.82 -15.05 29.42
C GLY A 327 -12.73 -14.57 27.95
N VAL A 328 -13.31 -13.41 27.64
CA VAL A 328 -13.31 -12.81 26.29
C VAL A 328 -12.67 -11.42 26.34
N LEU A 329 -11.78 -11.15 25.41
CA LEU A 329 -11.32 -9.81 25.11
C LEU A 329 -12.24 -9.19 24.04
N TRP A 330 -12.94 -8.14 24.45
CA TRP A 330 -13.85 -7.40 23.59
C TRP A 330 -13.16 -6.19 22.99
N LEU A 331 -13.29 -6.04 21.67
CA LEU A 331 -12.85 -4.87 20.91
C LEU A 331 -14.10 -4.16 20.39
N MET A 332 -14.35 -2.97 20.90
CA MET A 332 -15.56 -2.19 20.65
C MET A 332 -15.19 -0.96 19.81
N PRO A 333 -15.70 -0.84 18.58
CA PRO A 333 -15.52 0.38 17.81
C PRO A 333 -16.14 1.59 18.51
N PRO A 334 -15.73 2.83 18.17
CA PRO A 334 -16.36 4.02 18.70
C PRO A 334 -17.85 4.03 18.32
N LEU A 335 -18.68 4.43 19.25
CA LEU A 335 -20.11 4.62 18.99
C LEU A 335 -20.27 5.80 18.01
N PRO A 336 -21.20 5.73 17.05
CA PRO A 336 -21.55 6.88 16.23
C PRO A 336 -22.07 8.00 17.13
N PRO A 337 -21.83 9.28 16.75
CA PRO A 337 -22.37 10.41 17.50
C PRO A 337 -23.90 10.28 17.68
N GLY A 338 -24.36 10.35 18.92
CA GLY A 338 -25.80 10.22 19.25
C GLY A 338 -26.30 8.80 19.55
N ALA A 339 -25.47 7.77 19.41
CA ALA A 339 -25.80 6.45 19.90
C ALA A 339 -25.60 6.41 21.42
N GLY A 340 -26.63 6.14 22.17
CA GLY A 340 -26.54 5.85 23.59
C GLY A 340 -25.68 4.61 23.88
N PRO A 341 -25.24 4.37 25.13
CA PRO A 341 -24.42 3.22 25.48
C PRO A 341 -25.13 1.92 25.09
N VAL A 342 -24.55 1.15 24.19
CA VAL A 342 -25.00 -0.21 23.88
C VAL A 342 -24.51 -1.08 25.03
N LEU A 343 -25.35 -1.34 25.99
CA LEU A 343 -25.07 -2.32 27.05
C LEU A 343 -25.35 -3.71 26.51
N PRO A 344 -24.41 -4.66 26.60
CA PRO A 344 -24.73 -6.04 26.29
C PRO A 344 -25.71 -6.56 27.33
N LEU A 345 -26.95 -6.79 26.93
CA LEU A 345 -27.97 -7.45 27.73
C LEU A 345 -27.68 -8.94 27.76
N GLU A 346 -27.41 -9.48 28.94
CA GLU A 346 -27.53 -10.92 29.14
C GLU A 346 -29.00 -11.28 29.26
N VAL A 347 -29.49 -12.19 28.43
CA VAL A 347 -30.82 -12.75 28.54
C VAL A 347 -30.68 -14.08 29.31
N PRO A 348 -31.43 -14.27 30.45
CA PRO A 348 -32.43 -13.38 31.02
C PRO A 348 -31.83 -12.37 32.02
N GLY A 349 -32.16 -11.09 31.83
CA GLY A 349 -31.84 -10.00 32.76
C GLY A 349 -32.83 -8.86 32.63
N ARG A 350 -33.28 -8.27 33.75
CA ARG A 350 -34.09 -7.04 33.76
C ARG A 350 -33.16 -5.84 33.81
N VAL A 351 -33.32 -4.88 32.91
CA VAL A 351 -32.72 -3.56 32.99
C VAL A 351 -33.78 -2.63 33.62
N VAL A 352 -33.45 -2.05 34.76
CA VAL A 352 -34.18 -0.92 35.31
C VAL A 352 -33.48 0.33 34.76
N VAL A 353 -34.22 1.16 34.02
CA VAL A 353 -33.75 2.43 33.49
C VAL A 353 -33.91 3.51 34.57
#